data_de0f0a3a1a73579ddffd40a7953461c5
#
_entry.id   de0f0a3a1a73579ddffd40a7953461c5
#
_cell.length_a   1.000
_cell.length_b   1.000
_cell.length_c   1.000
_cell.angle_alpha   90.00
_cell.angle_beta   90.00
_cell.angle_gamma   90.00
#
_symmetry.space_group_name_H-M   'P 1'
#
loop_
_entity.id
_entity.type
_entity.pdbx_description
1 polymer ?
#
loop_
_entity_poly.entity_id
_entity_poly.type
_entity_poly.pdbx_seq_one_letter_code
_entity_poly.pdbx_strand_id
1 'polypeptide(L)'
;MSDSQDKALATTAASGGSEKLGAAEERKWPLKSEFTLEMLAEMEKLLPTKLNRVVATSLAGCIHCGMCSDACHYSVSIPDDKTLVPAYKADRFRKWYKWRYDWMAKIFPSFVGAQPLTKELAEDMFDKLFGGCTMCRRCTYNCPMGVDYGMMVRAARSIMQQVGRCPQNLQETVDTHYNHGNNMAVPQDEFIETIEWIEEELQSEDGCEDFTIPIDKKGAKFFLTLNPREPKYYPLTIQATAKVLNAAGVDFTISSRYWDLTNYALFNGNDADARLFSLWQAEDVKRLGCEYLLS
;
A
#
# COMPACT_ATOMS: atom_id res chain seq x y z
N MET A 1 -5.43 20.52 15.49
CA MET A 1 -4.37 20.69 14.47
C MET A 1 -4.47 19.69 13.30
N SER A 2 -5.39 18.71 13.34
CA SER A 2 -5.70 17.79 12.22
C SER A 2 -6.54 18.43 11.10
N ASP A 3 -7.40 19.36 11.46
CA ASP A 3 -8.36 20.02 10.55
C ASP A 3 -7.72 20.93 9.47
N SER A 4 -6.53 21.48 9.73
CA SER A 4 -5.85 22.38 8.78
C SER A 4 -5.05 21.63 7.70
N GLN A 5 -4.54 20.44 8.01
CA GLN A 5 -3.87 19.58 7.03
C GLN A 5 -4.90 18.87 6.14
N ASP A 6 -6.02 18.43 6.69
CA ASP A 6 -7.13 17.86 5.92
C ASP A 6 -7.80 18.89 4.99
N LYS A 7 -7.88 20.17 5.39
CA LYS A 7 -8.35 21.24 4.52
C LYS A 7 -7.37 21.61 3.41
N ALA A 8 -6.06 21.60 3.65
CA ALA A 8 -5.05 21.86 2.62
C ALA A 8 -5.01 20.73 1.58
N LEU A 9 -5.17 19.47 2.01
CA LEU A 9 -5.28 18.30 1.11
C LEU A 9 -6.61 18.27 0.34
N ALA A 10 -7.71 18.70 0.97
CA ALA A 10 -9.02 18.78 0.31
C ALA A 10 -9.07 19.91 -0.73
N THR A 11 -8.34 21.01 -0.54
CA THR A 11 -8.32 22.14 -1.50
C THR A 11 -7.47 21.82 -2.72
N THR A 12 -6.43 21.01 -2.60
CA THR A 12 -5.64 20.52 -3.74
C THR A 12 -6.35 19.40 -4.53
N ALA A 13 -7.20 18.60 -3.88
CA ALA A 13 -7.98 17.57 -4.54
C ALA A 13 -9.17 18.13 -5.36
N ALA A 14 -9.74 19.26 -4.94
CA ALA A 14 -10.92 19.85 -5.60
C ALA A 14 -10.61 20.68 -6.88
N SER A 15 -9.34 21.03 -7.12
CA SER A 15 -8.95 21.90 -8.25
C SER A 15 -8.00 21.25 -9.27
N GLY A 16 -7.75 19.94 -9.20
CA GLY A 16 -6.71 19.26 -9.99
C GLY A 16 -7.12 18.07 -10.83
N GLY A 17 -8.39 17.90 -11.13
CA GLY A 17 -8.90 16.67 -11.79
C GLY A 17 -8.61 16.51 -13.29
N SER A 18 -7.97 17.44 -14.00
CA SER A 18 -7.78 17.29 -15.45
C SER A 18 -6.52 17.91 -16.06
N GLU A 19 -5.62 18.55 -15.30
CA GLU A 19 -4.52 19.32 -15.90
C GLU A 19 -3.10 18.97 -15.42
N LYS A 20 -2.87 17.91 -14.63
CA LYS A 20 -1.55 17.61 -14.07
C LYS A 20 -0.83 16.36 -14.62
N LEU A 21 -1.19 15.93 -15.82
CA LEU A 21 -0.38 14.96 -16.56
C LEU A 21 0.54 15.74 -17.55
N GLY A 22 1.59 16.36 -17.04
CA GLY A 22 2.64 16.97 -17.83
C GLY A 22 2.87 18.45 -17.55
N ALA A 23 3.94 18.76 -16.79
CA ALA A 23 4.69 20.00 -16.65
C ALA A 23 4.79 20.64 -15.26
N ALA A 24 4.62 19.88 -14.17
CA ALA A 24 5.13 20.29 -12.87
C ALA A 24 6.41 19.51 -12.57
N GLU A 25 7.35 20.11 -11.85
CA GLU A 25 8.54 19.42 -11.34
C GLU A 25 8.13 18.13 -10.62
N GLU A 26 8.68 16.98 -11.04
CA GLU A 26 8.32 15.68 -10.50
C GLU A 26 8.56 15.66 -8.98
N ARG A 27 7.55 15.20 -8.24
CA ARG A 27 7.68 15.05 -6.79
C ARG A 27 8.69 13.95 -6.49
N LYS A 28 9.62 14.25 -5.57
CA LYS A 28 10.51 13.28 -4.93
C LYS A 28 10.41 13.43 -3.42
N TRP A 29 9.97 12.37 -2.74
CA TRP A 29 9.90 12.40 -1.29
C TRP A 29 11.29 12.38 -0.66
N PRO A 30 11.62 13.32 0.26
CA PRO A 30 12.93 13.38 0.86
C PRO A 30 13.17 12.21 1.82
N LEU A 31 14.13 11.34 1.50
CA LEU A 31 14.50 10.22 2.34
C LEU A 31 15.78 10.48 3.11
N LYS A 32 15.87 9.84 4.30
CA LYS A 32 17.06 9.84 5.16
C LYS A 32 17.65 8.43 5.22
N SER A 33 18.96 8.32 5.21
CA SER A 33 19.68 7.04 5.29
C SER A 33 19.68 6.43 6.68
N GLU A 34 19.60 7.26 7.73
CA GLU A 34 19.63 6.84 9.13
C GLU A 34 18.67 7.67 9.98
N PHE A 35 18.25 7.12 11.13
CA PHE A 35 17.48 7.89 12.11
C PHE A 35 18.35 8.92 12.84
N THR A 36 17.84 10.15 12.94
CA THR A 36 18.42 11.22 13.76
C THR A 36 17.62 11.40 15.04
N LEU A 37 18.19 12.11 16.04
CA LEU A 37 17.48 12.42 17.28
C LEU A 37 16.21 13.25 17.01
N GLU A 38 16.24 14.13 16.03
CA GLU A 38 15.08 14.94 15.64
C GLU A 38 13.96 14.04 15.07
N MET A 39 14.31 13.06 14.24
CA MET A 39 13.35 12.09 13.71
C MET A 39 12.71 11.25 14.83
N LEU A 40 13.50 10.80 15.80
CA LEU A 40 12.97 10.05 16.96
C LEU A 40 12.01 10.91 17.78
N ALA A 41 12.33 12.18 18.01
CA ALA A 41 11.44 13.11 18.71
C ALA A 41 10.14 13.35 17.93
N GLU A 42 10.19 13.39 16.60
CA GLU A 42 9.00 13.51 15.76
C GLU A 42 8.18 12.21 15.75
N MET A 43 8.82 11.03 15.70
CA MET A 43 8.15 9.74 15.84
C MET A 43 7.34 9.64 17.15
N GLU A 44 7.89 10.15 18.27
CA GLU A 44 7.17 10.21 19.56
C GLU A 44 5.90 11.05 19.49
N LYS A 45 5.88 12.14 18.72
CA LYS A 45 4.68 12.97 18.50
C LYS A 45 3.68 12.30 17.56
N LEU A 46 4.17 11.53 16.59
CA LEU A 46 3.33 10.84 15.60
C LEU A 46 2.66 9.59 16.19
N LEU A 47 3.27 8.93 17.18
CA LEU A 47 2.75 7.70 17.76
C LEU A 47 1.26 7.78 18.14
N PRO A 48 0.77 8.79 18.91
CA PRO A 48 -0.64 8.87 19.26
C PRO A 48 -1.58 8.96 18.05
N THR A 49 -1.14 9.57 16.95
CA THR A 49 -1.95 9.76 15.74
C THR A 49 -2.19 8.47 14.96
N LYS A 50 -1.34 7.46 15.16
CA LYS A 50 -1.40 6.15 14.48
C LYS A 50 -1.96 5.03 15.36
N LEU A 51 -2.18 5.30 16.65
CA LEU A 51 -2.77 4.36 17.59
C LEU A 51 -4.30 4.42 17.55
N ASN A 52 -4.88 3.76 16.56
CA ASN A 52 -6.31 3.49 16.59
C ASN A 52 -6.62 2.30 17.53
N ARG A 53 -7.91 2.05 17.80
CA ARG A 53 -8.35 0.98 18.71
C ARG A 53 -7.82 -0.39 18.29
N VAL A 54 -7.79 -0.71 17.00
CA VAL A 54 -7.31 -2.01 16.50
C VAL A 54 -5.82 -2.18 16.76
N VAL A 55 -5.01 -1.16 16.49
CA VAL A 55 -3.57 -1.19 16.74
C VAL A 55 -3.29 -1.31 18.23
N ALA A 56 -3.94 -0.52 19.07
CA ALA A 56 -3.72 -0.54 20.52
C ALA A 56 -4.11 -1.90 21.15
N THR A 57 -5.26 -2.47 20.79
CA THR A 57 -5.69 -3.79 21.26
C THR A 57 -4.77 -4.91 20.75
N SER A 58 -4.28 -4.82 19.52
CA SER A 58 -3.34 -5.78 18.95
C SER A 58 -1.98 -5.73 19.62
N LEU A 59 -1.49 -4.54 19.98
CA LEU A 59 -0.25 -4.37 20.73
C LEU A 59 -0.36 -4.96 22.15
N ALA A 60 -1.54 -4.86 22.79
CA ALA A 60 -1.77 -5.40 24.14
C ALA A 60 -2.13 -6.89 24.14
N GLY A 61 -2.83 -7.40 23.12
CA GLY A 61 -3.47 -8.71 23.14
C GLY A 61 -2.58 -9.91 22.76
N CYS A 62 -1.34 -9.71 22.35
CA CYS A 62 -0.45 -10.82 21.97
C CYS A 62 0.05 -11.60 23.20
N ILE A 63 -0.24 -12.89 23.24
CA ILE A 63 0.20 -13.82 24.32
C ILE A 63 1.48 -14.60 23.96
N HIS A 64 2.14 -14.27 22.86
CA HIS A 64 3.39 -14.91 22.40
C HIS A 64 3.31 -16.44 22.22
N CYS A 65 2.15 -16.97 21.81
CA CYS A 65 1.95 -18.43 21.61
C CYS A 65 2.74 -19.00 20.43
N GLY A 66 3.28 -18.17 19.52
CA GLY A 66 4.10 -18.62 18.38
C GLY A 66 3.33 -19.05 17.13
N MET A 67 2.01 -19.28 17.15
CA MET A 67 1.25 -19.81 16.01
C MET A 67 1.35 -18.96 14.75
N CYS A 68 1.68 -17.67 14.86
CA CYS A 68 1.90 -16.80 13.70
C CYS A 68 3.17 -17.15 12.91
N SER A 69 4.13 -17.90 13.50
CA SER A 69 5.36 -18.33 12.81
C SER A 69 5.06 -19.29 11.68
N ASP A 70 4.12 -20.21 11.86
CA ASP A 70 3.77 -21.24 10.89
C ASP A 70 3.07 -20.69 9.65
N ALA A 71 2.39 -19.57 9.81
CA ALA A 71 1.74 -18.86 8.71
C ALA A 71 2.66 -17.88 7.96
N CYS A 72 3.81 -17.51 8.55
CA CYS A 72 4.71 -16.52 7.97
C CYS A 72 5.72 -17.15 7.03
N HIS A 73 5.65 -16.83 5.73
CA HIS A 73 6.59 -17.39 4.74
C HIS A 73 8.06 -17.06 5.06
N TYR A 74 8.38 -15.89 5.63
CA TYR A 74 9.74 -15.59 6.07
C TYR A 74 10.20 -16.53 7.20
N SER A 75 9.34 -16.73 8.20
CA SER A 75 9.66 -17.58 9.35
C SER A 75 9.79 -19.06 8.96
N VAL A 76 8.95 -19.52 8.03
CA VAL A 76 8.99 -20.91 7.52
C VAL A 76 10.20 -21.14 6.62
N SER A 77 10.57 -20.15 5.77
CA SER A 77 11.70 -20.27 4.87
C SER A 77 13.06 -20.23 5.58
N ILE A 78 13.15 -19.52 6.72
CA ILE A 78 14.39 -19.39 7.51
C ILE A 78 14.06 -19.68 8.97
N PRO A 79 13.84 -20.97 9.34
CA PRO A 79 13.34 -21.35 10.66
C PRO A 79 14.33 -21.07 11.81
N ASP A 80 15.62 -20.98 11.50
CA ASP A 80 16.68 -20.70 12.46
C ASP A 80 16.73 -19.22 12.87
N ASP A 81 16.22 -18.31 12.04
CA ASP A 81 16.14 -16.89 12.37
C ASP A 81 14.82 -16.54 13.08
N LYS A 82 14.86 -16.62 14.42
CA LYS A 82 13.70 -16.28 15.27
C LYS A 82 13.29 -14.80 15.16
N THR A 83 14.14 -13.93 14.64
CA THR A 83 13.81 -12.50 14.45
C THR A 83 12.78 -12.28 13.34
N LEU A 84 12.55 -13.28 12.47
CA LEU A 84 11.56 -13.26 11.41
C LEU A 84 10.15 -13.68 11.86
N VAL A 85 9.99 -14.17 13.09
CA VAL A 85 8.67 -14.50 13.65
C VAL A 85 7.82 -13.23 13.78
N PRO A 86 6.55 -13.22 13.31
CA PRO A 86 5.71 -12.04 13.35
C PRO A 86 5.55 -11.41 14.74
N ALA A 87 5.39 -12.23 15.79
CA ALA A 87 5.32 -11.74 17.17
C ALA A 87 6.60 -11.00 17.56
N TYR A 88 7.77 -11.54 17.20
CA TYR A 88 9.06 -10.89 17.45
C TYR A 88 9.18 -9.53 16.73
N LYS A 89 8.79 -9.46 15.46
CA LYS A 89 8.79 -8.19 14.71
C LYS A 89 7.88 -7.14 15.38
N ALA A 90 6.67 -7.55 15.78
CA ALA A 90 5.73 -6.67 16.46
C ALA A 90 6.22 -6.21 17.84
N ASP A 91 7.05 -7.02 18.53
CA ASP A 91 7.59 -6.67 19.83
C ASP A 91 8.48 -5.42 19.81
N ARG A 92 9.12 -5.08 18.67
CA ARG A 92 9.88 -3.85 18.56
C ARG A 92 8.96 -2.64 18.74
N PHE A 93 7.83 -2.63 18.05
CA PHE A 93 6.83 -1.58 18.20
C PHE A 93 6.12 -1.64 19.56
N ARG A 94 5.85 -2.84 20.07
CA ARG A 94 5.23 -3.06 21.39
C ARG A 94 6.10 -2.57 22.54
N LYS A 95 7.43 -2.76 22.51
CA LYS A 95 8.36 -2.26 23.52
C LYS A 95 8.27 -0.75 23.66
N TRP A 96 8.28 -0.04 22.54
CA TRP A 96 8.11 1.41 22.50
C TRP A 96 6.72 1.83 22.97
N TYR A 97 5.65 1.19 22.49
CA TYR A 97 4.28 1.44 22.92
C TYR A 97 4.13 1.29 24.45
N LYS A 98 4.64 0.20 25.04
CA LYS A 98 4.62 -0.03 26.49
C LYS A 98 5.38 1.05 27.27
N TRP A 99 6.56 1.44 26.80
CA TRP A 99 7.31 2.54 27.39
C TRP A 99 6.50 3.82 27.50
N ARG A 100 5.70 4.12 26.54
CA ARG A 100 4.91 5.36 26.48
C ARG A 100 3.61 5.28 27.26
N TYR A 101 2.91 4.14 27.26
CA TYR A 101 1.53 4.02 27.74
C TYR A 101 1.33 3.07 28.91
N ASP A 102 2.25 2.16 29.22
CA ASP A 102 2.14 1.26 30.35
C ASP A 102 2.65 1.94 31.62
N TRP A 103 1.79 2.06 32.63
CA TRP A 103 2.16 2.68 33.90
C TRP A 103 3.25 1.89 34.64
N MET A 104 3.25 0.56 34.52
CA MET A 104 4.23 -0.31 35.15
C MET A 104 5.62 -0.15 34.51
N ALA A 105 5.69 0.26 33.24
CA ALA A 105 6.95 0.54 32.57
C ALA A 105 7.71 1.73 33.19
N LYS A 106 7.02 2.60 33.89
CA LYS A 106 7.66 3.71 34.62
C LYS A 106 8.40 3.27 35.89
N ILE A 107 8.02 2.12 36.44
CA ILE A 107 8.60 1.57 37.70
C ILE A 107 9.52 0.38 37.38
N PHE A 108 9.07 -0.56 36.56
CA PHE A 108 9.76 -1.80 36.23
C PHE A 108 9.81 -2.05 34.70
N PRO A 109 10.52 -1.21 33.92
CA PRO A 109 10.50 -1.30 32.45
C PRO A 109 10.98 -2.67 31.92
N SER A 110 12.02 -3.22 32.49
CA SER A 110 12.57 -4.53 32.08
C SER A 110 11.58 -5.67 32.32
N PHE A 111 10.81 -5.61 33.41
CA PHE A 111 9.83 -6.64 33.77
C PHE A 111 8.68 -6.71 32.78
N VAL A 112 8.18 -5.55 32.32
CA VAL A 112 7.10 -5.48 31.32
C VAL A 112 7.62 -5.55 29.88
N GLY A 113 8.93 -5.60 29.70
CA GLY A 113 9.57 -5.60 28.39
C GLY A 113 9.39 -4.27 27.63
N ALA A 114 9.35 -3.16 28.37
CA ALA A 114 9.27 -1.82 27.78
C ALA A 114 10.67 -1.24 27.50
N GLN A 115 10.77 -0.49 26.42
CA GLN A 115 12.03 0.16 26.00
C GLN A 115 11.75 1.53 25.39
N PRO A 116 12.51 2.59 25.77
CA PRO A 116 12.38 3.88 25.12
C PRO A 116 12.75 3.77 23.65
N LEU A 117 12.24 4.70 22.84
CA LEU A 117 12.60 4.79 21.44
C LEU A 117 14.05 5.29 21.34
N THR A 118 14.95 4.40 21.00
CA THR A 118 16.36 4.69 20.71
C THR A 118 16.63 4.53 19.23
N LYS A 119 17.79 5.02 18.76
CA LYS A 119 18.23 4.86 17.37
C LYS A 119 18.30 3.37 17.00
N GLU A 120 18.88 2.56 17.86
CA GLU A 120 19.04 1.10 17.68
C GLU A 120 17.68 0.40 17.57
N LEU A 121 16.72 0.76 18.43
CA LEU A 121 15.37 0.19 18.35
C LEU A 121 14.66 0.64 17.06
N ALA A 122 14.83 1.88 16.65
CA ALA A 122 14.22 2.41 15.42
C ALA A 122 14.81 1.74 14.16
N GLU A 123 16.13 1.52 14.10
CA GLU A 123 16.78 0.80 12.99
C GLU A 123 16.37 -0.69 12.97
N ASP A 124 16.31 -1.36 14.14
CA ASP A 124 15.83 -2.74 14.23
C ASP A 124 14.35 -2.84 13.79
N MET A 125 13.50 -1.87 14.17
CA MET A 125 12.12 -1.78 13.66
C MET A 125 12.10 -1.61 12.15
N PHE A 126 12.90 -0.74 11.59
CA PHE A 126 12.98 -0.50 10.15
C PHE A 126 13.36 -1.79 9.42
N ASP A 127 14.45 -2.44 9.83
CA ASP A 127 14.92 -3.68 9.21
C ASP A 127 13.88 -4.80 9.27
N LYS A 128 13.29 -5.04 10.43
CA LYS A 128 12.34 -6.15 10.61
C LYS A 128 10.95 -5.87 10.04
N LEU A 129 10.49 -4.63 10.06
CA LEU A 129 9.15 -4.29 9.58
C LEU A 129 9.12 -4.01 8.07
N PHE A 130 10.18 -3.48 7.47
CA PHE A 130 10.28 -3.34 6.02
C PHE A 130 10.97 -4.55 5.37
N GLY A 131 12.14 -4.96 5.82
CA GLY A 131 12.90 -6.05 5.22
C GLY A 131 12.30 -7.43 5.49
N GLY A 132 11.74 -7.64 6.67
CA GLY A 132 11.21 -8.94 7.10
C GLY A 132 9.69 -9.12 6.96
N CYS A 133 8.94 -8.23 6.29
CA CYS A 133 7.48 -8.31 6.23
C CYS A 133 6.91 -7.75 4.92
N THR A 134 6.13 -8.53 4.20
CA THR A 134 5.38 -8.08 2.99
C THR A 134 3.97 -7.59 3.30
N MET A 135 3.56 -7.50 4.56
CA MET A 135 2.20 -7.13 4.99
C MET A 135 1.08 -8.02 4.41
N CYS A 136 1.36 -9.26 4.07
CA CYS A 136 0.39 -10.21 3.50
C CYS A 136 -0.74 -10.64 4.46
N ARG A 137 -0.65 -10.29 5.74
CA ARG A 137 -1.62 -10.56 6.83
C ARG A 137 -1.91 -12.03 7.14
N ARG A 138 -1.18 -13.00 6.58
CA ARG A 138 -1.37 -14.43 6.89
C ARG A 138 -1.27 -14.72 8.40
N CYS A 139 -0.30 -14.07 9.09
CA CYS A 139 -0.14 -14.16 10.53
C CYS A 139 -1.35 -13.58 11.31
N THR A 140 -2.05 -12.58 10.78
CA THR A 140 -3.28 -12.03 11.35
C THR A 140 -4.41 -13.06 11.29
N TYR A 141 -4.61 -13.69 10.13
CA TYR A 141 -5.66 -14.71 9.96
C TYR A 141 -5.41 -15.98 10.78
N ASN A 142 -4.14 -16.33 11.02
CA ASN A 142 -3.77 -17.50 11.81
C ASN A 142 -3.69 -17.22 13.33
N CYS A 143 -3.96 -16.00 13.76
CA CYS A 143 -3.84 -15.64 15.17
C CYS A 143 -5.11 -16.02 15.96
N PRO A 144 -5.03 -16.94 16.97
CA PRO A 144 -6.19 -17.33 17.78
C PRO A 144 -6.72 -16.19 18.65
N MET A 145 -5.88 -15.18 18.93
CA MET A 145 -6.23 -13.99 19.72
C MET A 145 -6.74 -12.82 18.89
N GLY A 146 -6.86 -12.99 17.56
CA GLY A 146 -7.31 -11.92 16.65
C GLY A 146 -6.36 -10.71 16.57
N VAL A 147 -5.07 -10.90 16.84
CA VAL A 147 -4.07 -9.82 16.75
C VAL A 147 -3.83 -9.44 15.30
N ASP A 148 -4.08 -8.18 14.94
CA ASP A 148 -3.82 -7.68 13.58
C ASP A 148 -2.39 -7.17 13.41
N TYR A 149 -1.49 -8.09 13.08
CA TYR A 149 -0.09 -7.78 12.79
C TYR A 149 0.07 -6.85 11.59
N GLY A 150 -0.79 -6.98 10.58
CA GLY A 150 -0.75 -6.13 9.39
C GLY A 150 -0.98 -4.66 9.73
N MET A 151 -1.98 -4.38 10.57
CA MET A 151 -2.27 -3.01 11.03
C MET A 151 -1.15 -2.45 11.93
N MET A 152 -0.56 -3.27 12.80
CA MET A 152 0.58 -2.83 13.61
C MET A 152 1.79 -2.46 12.74
N VAL A 153 2.13 -3.31 11.77
CA VAL A 153 3.24 -3.04 10.83
C VAL A 153 2.96 -1.78 10.01
N ARG A 154 1.73 -1.62 9.50
CA ARG A 154 1.34 -0.41 8.75
C ARG A 154 1.48 0.85 9.60
N ALA A 155 1.01 0.83 10.85
CA ALA A 155 1.12 1.98 11.76
C ALA A 155 2.59 2.36 12.01
N ALA A 156 3.45 1.39 12.29
CA ALA A 156 4.88 1.63 12.48
C ALA A 156 5.55 2.16 11.21
N ARG A 157 5.27 1.55 10.04
CA ARG A 157 5.79 2.04 8.74
C ARG A 157 5.33 3.47 8.45
N SER A 158 4.06 3.79 8.76
CA SER A 158 3.54 5.14 8.54
C SER A 158 4.25 6.19 9.39
N ILE A 159 4.61 5.86 10.63
CA ILE A 159 5.41 6.75 11.47
C ILE A 159 6.82 6.94 10.89
N MET A 160 7.49 5.86 10.50
CA MET A 160 8.84 5.92 9.92
C MET A 160 8.86 6.67 8.58
N GLN A 161 7.89 6.42 7.71
CA GLN A 161 7.78 7.07 6.40
C GLN A 161 7.59 8.59 6.56
N GLN A 162 6.75 9.04 7.50
CA GLN A 162 6.49 10.46 7.72
C GLN A 162 7.73 11.23 8.19
N VAL A 163 8.66 10.59 8.89
CA VAL A 163 9.95 11.20 9.25
C VAL A 163 11.02 11.04 8.17
N GLY A 164 10.64 10.53 6.99
CA GLY A 164 11.56 10.36 5.85
C GLY A 164 12.38 9.08 5.89
N ARG A 165 11.99 8.07 6.68
CA ARG A 165 12.69 6.79 6.74
C ARG A 165 11.84 5.67 6.14
N CYS A 166 12.11 5.38 4.87
CA CYS A 166 11.43 4.36 4.06
C CYS A 166 12.44 3.73 3.10
N PRO A 167 12.27 2.46 2.66
CA PRO A 167 13.08 1.90 1.58
C PRO A 167 12.98 2.75 0.30
N GLN A 168 14.12 3.13 -0.24
CA GLN A 168 14.20 4.06 -1.37
C GLN A 168 13.37 3.59 -2.57
N ASN A 169 13.58 2.37 -3.05
CA ASN A 169 12.88 1.84 -4.23
C ASN A 169 11.36 1.80 -4.03
N LEU A 170 10.90 1.54 -2.79
CA LEU A 170 9.47 1.53 -2.49
C LEU A 170 8.88 2.94 -2.53
N GLN A 171 9.62 3.93 -2.04
CA GLN A 171 9.19 5.33 -2.11
C GLN A 171 9.22 5.86 -3.55
N GLU A 172 10.24 5.53 -4.33
CA GLU A 172 10.34 5.90 -5.76
C GLU A 172 9.14 5.35 -6.55
N THR A 173 8.71 4.11 -6.26
CA THR A 173 7.50 3.53 -6.88
C THR A 173 6.23 4.33 -6.54
N VAL A 174 6.11 4.83 -5.30
CA VAL A 174 4.99 5.69 -4.88
C VAL A 174 5.07 7.06 -5.55
N ASP A 175 6.26 7.65 -5.62
CA ASP A 175 6.46 8.94 -6.29
C ASP A 175 6.17 8.83 -7.81
N THR A 176 6.57 7.73 -8.44
CA THR A 176 6.24 7.44 -9.84
C THR A 176 4.72 7.37 -10.04
N HIS A 177 4.00 6.65 -9.18
CA HIS A 177 2.54 6.58 -9.24
C HIS A 177 1.90 7.96 -9.04
N TYR A 178 2.41 8.76 -8.11
CA TYR A 178 1.91 10.12 -7.88
C TYR A 178 2.10 11.02 -9.10
N ASN A 179 3.27 10.94 -9.76
CA ASN A 179 3.62 11.81 -10.87
C ASN A 179 2.96 11.40 -12.20
N HIS A 180 2.74 10.10 -12.43
CA HIS A 180 2.31 9.55 -13.73
C HIS A 180 0.93 8.86 -13.71
N GLY A 181 0.27 8.74 -12.54
CA GLY A 181 -1.02 8.04 -12.42
C GLY A 181 -0.91 6.51 -12.41
N ASN A 182 0.29 5.97 -12.60
CA ASN A 182 0.61 4.55 -12.50
C ASN A 182 2.04 4.33 -12.01
N ASN A 183 2.33 3.17 -11.42
CA ASN A 183 3.62 2.90 -10.78
C ASN A 183 4.78 2.56 -11.73
N MET A 184 4.51 2.44 -13.03
CA MET A 184 5.50 2.07 -14.06
C MET A 184 5.81 3.20 -15.03
N ALA A 185 5.26 4.41 -14.77
CA ALA A 185 5.40 5.58 -15.64
C ALA A 185 5.02 5.29 -17.10
N VAL A 186 3.97 4.48 -17.32
CA VAL A 186 3.44 4.23 -18.67
C VAL A 186 2.67 5.47 -19.12
N PRO A 187 3.07 6.13 -20.22
CA PRO A 187 2.33 7.26 -20.80
C PRO A 187 0.92 6.83 -21.22
N GLN A 188 -0.01 7.77 -21.18
CA GLN A 188 -1.42 7.48 -21.52
C GLN A 188 -1.60 7.06 -22.99
N ASP A 189 -0.91 7.70 -23.90
CA ASP A 189 -0.89 7.39 -25.32
C ASP A 189 -0.33 5.98 -25.59
N GLU A 190 0.83 5.65 -25.02
CA GLU A 190 1.43 4.31 -25.11
C GLU A 190 0.50 3.24 -24.54
N PHE A 191 -0.19 3.53 -23.43
CA PHE A 191 -1.17 2.60 -22.86
C PHE A 191 -2.34 2.34 -23.81
N ILE A 192 -2.92 3.39 -24.41
CA ILE A 192 -4.04 3.27 -25.35
C ILE A 192 -3.60 2.47 -26.57
N GLU A 193 -2.48 2.81 -27.21
CA GLU A 193 -1.93 2.10 -28.36
C GLU A 193 -1.69 0.60 -28.03
N THR A 194 -1.20 0.31 -26.82
CA THR A 194 -0.99 -1.09 -26.38
C THR A 194 -2.32 -1.85 -26.30
N ILE A 195 -3.37 -1.24 -25.75
CA ILE A 195 -4.68 -1.90 -25.62
C ILE A 195 -5.32 -2.08 -27.01
N GLU A 196 -5.22 -1.10 -27.91
CA GLU A 196 -5.70 -1.20 -29.28
C GLU A 196 -4.99 -2.34 -30.03
N TRP A 197 -3.68 -2.44 -29.91
CA TRP A 197 -2.91 -3.54 -30.49
C TRP A 197 -3.35 -4.91 -29.92
N ILE A 198 -3.58 -5.02 -28.61
CA ILE A 198 -4.07 -6.27 -27.98
C ILE A 198 -5.47 -6.61 -28.52
N GLU A 199 -6.34 -5.63 -28.73
CA GLU A 199 -7.67 -5.84 -29.32
C GLU A 199 -7.57 -6.37 -30.75
N GLU A 200 -6.72 -5.78 -31.61
CA GLU A 200 -6.48 -6.24 -32.98
C GLU A 200 -5.97 -7.69 -33.00
N GLU A 201 -4.99 -8.03 -32.15
CA GLU A 201 -4.49 -9.40 -32.01
C GLU A 201 -5.60 -10.36 -31.55
N LEU A 202 -6.43 -9.94 -30.60
CA LEU A 202 -7.56 -10.73 -30.11
C LEU A 202 -8.58 -11.01 -31.21
N GLN A 203 -8.91 -10.01 -32.01
CA GLN A 203 -9.87 -10.11 -33.12
C GLN A 203 -9.33 -10.94 -34.30
N SER A 204 -8.02 -11.14 -34.40
CA SER A 204 -7.41 -11.99 -35.40
C SER A 204 -7.56 -13.49 -35.12
N GLU A 205 -8.02 -13.86 -33.91
CA GLU A 205 -8.22 -15.24 -33.52
C GLU A 205 -9.63 -15.76 -33.91
N ASP A 206 -9.70 -16.99 -34.38
CA ASP A 206 -10.95 -17.64 -34.79
C ASP A 206 -12.01 -17.62 -33.66
N GLY A 207 -13.17 -17.03 -33.94
CA GLY A 207 -14.29 -16.93 -33.00
C GLY A 207 -14.16 -15.78 -31.98
N CYS A 208 -13.22 -14.87 -32.17
CA CYS A 208 -13.04 -13.67 -31.36
C CYS A 208 -13.21 -12.37 -32.17
N GLU A 209 -13.70 -12.43 -33.40
CA GLU A 209 -13.76 -11.31 -34.36
C GLU A 209 -14.59 -10.13 -33.83
N ASP A 210 -15.59 -10.40 -32.97
CA ASP A 210 -16.46 -9.40 -32.36
C ASP A 210 -16.05 -9.00 -30.93
N PHE A 211 -14.94 -9.53 -30.42
CA PHE A 211 -14.49 -9.24 -29.06
C PHE A 211 -13.84 -7.86 -28.97
N THR A 212 -14.07 -7.15 -27.86
CA THR A 212 -13.58 -5.78 -27.67
C THR A 212 -12.91 -5.59 -26.32
N ILE A 213 -12.02 -4.59 -26.25
CA ILE A 213 -11.41 -4.12 -25.00
C ILE A 213 -11.75 -2.62 -24.86
N PRO A 214 -12.94 -2.28 -24.39
CA PRO A 214 -13.42 -0.88 -24.42
C PRO A 214 -12.67 0.00 -23.44
N ILE A 215 -12.13 1.12 -23.96
CA ILE A 215 -11.52 2.19 -23.17
C ILE A 215 -12.53 3.31 -22.96
N ASP A 216 -12.64 3.83 -21.75
CA ASP A 216 -13.49 4.96 -21.35
C ASP A 216 -14.96 4.84 -21.79
N LYS A 217 -15.49 3.63 -21.96
CA LYS A 217 -16.90 3.37 -22.26
C LYS A 217 -17.77 3.79 -21.06
N LYS A 218 -18.68 4.72 -21.28
CA LYS A 218 -19.61 5.21 -20.26
C LYS A 218 -20.76 4.22 -20.04
N GLY A 219 -21.16 4.06 -18.78
CA GLY A 219 -22.29 3.22 -18.39
C GLY A 219 -22.01 1.72 -18.41
N ALA A 220 -20.76 1.32 -18.58
CA ALA A 220 -20.37 -0.07 -18.42
C ALA A 220 -20.59 -0.54 -16.97
N LYS A 221 -21.01 -1.78 -16.80
CA LYS A 221 -21.30 -2.33 -15.47
C LYS A 221 -20.03 -2.46 -14.60
N PHE A 222 -18.93 -2.89 -15.22
CA PHE A 222 -17.67 -3.14 -14.53
C PHE A 222 -16.56 -2.22 -15.00
N PHE A 223 -15.86 -1.63 -14.03
CA PHE A 223 -14.59 -0.93 -14.26
C PHE A 223 -13.46 -1.93 -14.01
N LEU A 224 -12.77 -2.35 -15.07
CA LEU A 224 -11.63 -3.27 -14.99
C LEU A 224 -10.35 -2.48 -14.68
N THR A 225 -9.64 -2.90 -13.64
CA THR A 225 -8.30 -2.39 -13.31
C THR A 225 -7.24 -3.40 -13.70
N LEU A 226 -6.04 -2.91 -14.03
CA LEU A 226 -4.93 -3.72 -14.48
C LEU A 226 -3.72 -3.54 -13.56
N ASN A 227 -2.83 -4.55 -13.52
CA ASN A 227 -1.52 -4.36 -12.96
C ASN A 227 -0.63 -3.67 -14.00
N PRO A 228 0.12 -2.59 -13.68
CA PRO A 228 0.95 -1.87 -14.65
C PRO A 228 2.02 -2.69 -15.35
N ARG A 229 2.34 -3.86 -14.82
CA ARG A 229 3.23 -4.81 -15.51
C ARG A 229 2.57 -5.51 -16.69
N GLU A 230 1.24 -5.60 -16.71
CA GLU A 230 0.50 -6.28 -17.76
C GLU A 230 0.66 -5.58 -19.09
N PRO A 231 0.31 -4.30 -19.27
CA PRO A 231 0.51 -3.62 -20.54
C PRO A 231 1.98 -3.54 -20.94
N LYS A 232 2.91 -3.50 -19.99
CA LYS A 232 4.34 -3.31 -20.26
C LYS A 232 5.10 -4.59 -20.54
N TYR A 233 4.77 -5.70 -19.87
CA TYR A 233 5.55 -6.94 -19.92
C TYR A 233 4.74 -8.20 -20.18
N TYR A 234 3.44 -8.18 -19.95
CA TYR A 234 2.56 -9.35 -20.01
C TYR A 234 1.24 -9.07 -20.75
N PRO A 235 1.27 -8.49 -21.97
CA PRO A 235 0.06 -8.09 -22.70
C PRO A 235 -0.92 -9.25 -22.93
N LEU A 236 -0.42 -10.47 -23.09
CA LEU A 236 -1.25 -11.67 -23.25
C LEU A 236 -2.17 -11.95 -22.05
N THR A 237 -1.85 -11.44 -20.86
CA THR A 237 -2.75 -11.55 -19.70
C THR A 237 -3.98 -10.69 -19.90
N ILE A 238 -3.84 -9.50 -20.47
CA ILE A 238 -4.96 -8.60 -20.81
C ILE A 238 -5.83 -9.25 -21.88
N GLN A 239 -5.20 -9.80 -22.94
CA GLN A 239 -5.90 -10.53 -23.99
C GLN A 239 -6.72 -11.70 -23.44
N ALA A 240 -6.13 -12.55 -22.59
CA ALA A 240 -6.81 -13.68 -21.96
C ALA A 240 -8.00 -13.21 -21.08
N THR A 241 -7.80 -12.14 -20.31
CA THR A 241 -8.86 -11.54 -19.48
C THR A 241 -10.01 -11.03 -20.35
N ALA A 242 -9.70 -10.31 -21.44
CA ALA A 242 -10.68 -9.79 -22.40
C ALA A 242 -11.47 -10.94 -23.05
N LYS A 243 -10.80 -12.04 -23.46
CA LYS A 243 -11.47 -13.23 -23.99
C LYS A 243 -12.50 -13.79 -23.02
N VAL A 244 -12.13 -13.97 -21.76
CA VAL A 244 -13.02 -14.50 -20.73
C VAL A 244 -14.22 -13.58 -20.52
N LEU A 245 -13.99 -12.27 -20.41
CA LEU A 245 -15.04 -11.28 -20.16
C LEU A 245 -16.01 -11.19 -21.35
N ASN A 246 -15.51 -11.13 -22.60
CA ASN A 246 -16.33 -11.11 -23.81
C ASN A 246 -17.14 -12.41 -23.96
N ALA A 247 -16.50 -13.58 -23.81
CA ALA A 247 -17.17 -14.86 -23.88
C ALA A 247 -18.26 -15.03 -22.82
N ALA A 248 -18.09 -14.42 -21.65
CA ALA A 248 -19.09 -14.41 -20.58
C ALA A 248 -20.17 -13.32 -20.77
N GLY A 249 -20.09 -12.48 -21.79
CA GLY A 249 -21.03 -11.37 -22.04
C GLY A 249 -20.97 -10.29 -20.95
N VAL A 250 -19.80 -10.09 -20.33
CA VAL A 250 -19.61 -9.10 -19.27
C VAL A 250 -19.44 -7.72 -19.88
N ASP A 251 -20.26 -6.76 -19.44
CA ASP A 251 -20.15 -5.36 -19.83
C ASP A 251 -19.09 -4.66 -18.97
N PHE A 252 -17.92 -4.40 -19.53
CA PHE A 252 -16.79 -3.81 -18.83
C PHE A 252 -16.15 -2.65 -19.60
N THR A 253 -15.32 -1.89 -18.92
CA THR A 253 -14.45 -0.85 -19.49
C THR A 253 -13.16 -0.70 -18.70
N ILE A 254 -12.10 -0.22 -19.35
CA ILE A 254 -10.83 0.18 -18.71
C ILE A 254 -10.77 1.72 -18.79
N SER A 255 -10.22 2.37 -17.75
CA SER A 255 -9.93 3.81 -17.84
C SER A 255 -8.64 4.05 -18.63
N SER A 256 -8.61 5.09 -19.43
CA SER A 256 -7.37 5.58 -20.05
C SER A 256 -6.40 6.23 -19.04
N ARG A 257 -6.83 6.54 -17.81
CA ARG A 257 -6.05 7.36 -16.85
C ARG A 257 -5.65 6.63 -15.58
N TYR A 258 -6.61 6.11 -14.81
CA TYR A 258 -6.38 5.55 -13.46
C TYR A 258 -6.71 4.06 -13.41
N TRP A 259 -6.14 3.32 -14.34
CA TRP A 259 -6.32 1.88 -14.52
C TRP A 259 -5.43 1.02 -13.60
N ASP A 260 -4.37 1.62 -12.99
CA ASP A 260 -3.44 0.92 -12.11
C ASP A 260 -4.11 0.48 -10.81
N LEU A 261 -4.29 -0.83 -10.62
CA LEU A 261 -4.87 -1.41 -9.40
C LEU A 261 -3.92 -1.38 -8.21
N THR A 262 -2.65 -1.12 -8.42
CA THR A 262 -1.65 -1.21 -7.35
C THR A 262 -1.64 0.04 -6.48
N ASN A 263 -1.43 -0.15 -5.18
CA ASN A 263 -1.31 0.95 -4.23
C ASN A 263 -0.13 0.70 -3.30
N TYR A 264 1.08 0.95 -3.80
CA TYR A 264 2.31 0.76 -3.04
C TYR A 264 2.45 1.70 -1.84
N ALA A 265 1.69 2.80 -1.81
CA ALA A 265 1.64 3.70 -0.67
C ALA A 265 1.05 3.03 0.60
N LEU A 266 0.22 1.98 0.43
CA LEU A 266 -0.21 1.13 1.56
C LEU A 266 0.95 0.38 2.20
N PHE A 267 1.94 -0.03 1.39
CA PHE A 267 3.08 -0.83 1.84
C PHE A 267 4.22 0.01 2.39
N ASN A 268 4.42 1.24 1.90
CA ASN A 268 5.42 2.14 2.46
C ASN A 268 4.93 2.90 3.69
N GLY A 269 3.62 2.92 3.95
CA GLY A 269 3.01 3.59 5.09
C GLY A 269 2.58 5.05 4.82
N ASN A 270 2.63 5.52 3.57
CA ASN A 270 2.12 6.84 3.21
C ASN A 270 0.59 6.81 3.06
N ASP A 271 -0.11 7.01 4.16
CA ASP A 271 -1.57 6.96 4.21
C ASP A 271 -2.24 8.05 3.36
N ALA A 272 -1.59 9.21 3.16
CA ALA A 272 -2.11 10.29 2.35
C ALA A 272 -2.14 9.92 0.86
N ASP A 273 -1.03 9.42 0.33
CA ASP A 273 -0.95 8.98 -1.06
C ASP A 273 -1.78 7.71 -1.29
N ALA A 274 -1.81 6.79 -0.32
CA ALA A 274 -2.67 5.60 -0.41
C ALA A 274 -4.15 5.97 -0.57
N ARG A 275 -4.61 6.98 0.17
CA ARG A 275 -5.96 7.51 0.04
C ARG A 275 -6.16 8.21 -1.31
N LEU A 276 -5.19 9.03 -1.74
CA LEU A 276 -5.25 9.77 -3.01
C LEU A 276 -5.41 8.83 -4.21
N PHE A 277 -4.60 7.77 -4.30
CA PHE A 277 -4.67 6.80 -5.40
C PHE A 277 -6.02 6.07 -5.42
N SER A 278 -6.55 5.70 -4.25
CA SER A 278 -7.89 5.11 -4.17
C SER A 278 -9.00 6.09 -4.58
N LEU A 279 -8.83 7.39 -4.29
CA LEU A 279 -9.77 8.42 -4.72
C LEU A 279 -9.75 8.62 -6.23
N TRP A 280 -8.60 8.63 -6.89
CA TRP A 280 -8.50 8.73 -8.34
C TRP A 280 -9.28 7.63 -9.05
N GLN A 281 -9.14 6.37 -8.59
CA GLN A 281 -9.93 5.26 -9.13
C GLN A 281 -11.42 5.43 -8.87
N ALA A 282 -11.82 5.84 -7.66
CA ALA A 282 -13.22 6.05 -7.31
C ALA A 282 -13.85 7.20 -8.13
N GLU A 283 -13.09 8.25 -8.42
CA GLU A 283 -13.53 9.34 -9.30
C GLU A 283 -13.72 8.87 -10.74
N ASP A 284 -12.84 8.02 -11.26
CA ASP A 284 -12.98 7.47 -12.61
C ASP A 284 -14.15 6.48 -12.72
N VAL A 285 -14.37 5.63 -11.71
CA VAL A 285 -15.57 4.78 -11.63
C VAL A 285 -16.85 5.64 -11.73
N LYS A 286 -16.91 6.78 -11.01
CA LYS A 286 -18.03 7.72 -11.08
C LYS A 286 -18.11 8.45 -12.43
N ARG A 287 -16.97 8.90 -12.97
CA ARG A 287 -16.89 9.58 -14.27
C ARG A 287 -17.43 8.71 -15.42
N LEU A 288 -17.11 7.43 -15.38
CA LEU A 288 -17.55 6.46 -16.36
C LEU A 288 -18.95 5.88 -16.06
N GLY A 289 -19.48 6.09 -14.85
CA GLY A 289 -20.80 5.61 -14.47
C GLY A 289 -20.85 4.10 -14.25
N CYS A 290 -19.73 3.49 -13.85
CA CYS A 290 -19.65 2.05 -13.57
C CYS A 290 -20.23 1.71 -12.19
N GLU A 291 -20.85 0.52 -12.05
CA GLU A 291 -21.43 0.05 -10.80
C GLU A 291 -20.41 -0.65 -9.91
N TYR A 292 -19.48 -1.40 -10.50
CA TYR A 292 -18.52 -2.25 -9.81
C TYR A 292 -17.10 -2.03 -10.32
N LEU A 293 -16.14 -2.21 -9.42
CA LEU A 293 -14.72 -2.30 -9.74
C LEU A 293 -14.32 -3.78 -9.78
N LEU A 294 -13.69 -4.21 -10.85
CA LEU A 294 -13.16 -5.54 -11.07
C LEU A 294 -11.62 -5.49 -11.04
N SER A 295 -10.99 -6.28 -10.15
CA SER A 295 -9.54 -6.30 -9.95
C SER A 295 -9.01 -7.74 -9.94
#